data_31fec5d8da0ea47959e9a4c4e60255dd
#
_entry.id   31fec5d8da0ea47959e9a4c4e60255dd
#
_cell.length_a   1.000
_cell.length_b   1.000
_cell.length_c   1.000
_cell.angle_alpha   90.00
_cell.angle_beta   90.00
_cell.angle_gamma   90.00
#
_symmetry.space_group_name_H-M   'P 1'
#
loop_
_entity.id
_entity.type
_entity.pdbx_description
1 polymer ?
#
loop_
_entity_poly.entity_id
_entity_poly.type
_entity_poly.pdbx_seq_one_letter_code
_entity_poly.pdbx_strand_id
1 'polypeptide(L)'
;MQIVFWISIGFICYAYVGYPLLLMLIGVVRNRPVEKGPYRPTVSFIITAYNEEKRIREKLLNALQQDYPRESYDVVVASDCSTDGTDDLVRSFSSLGIRLVRLNMKGGKEAAQKQAVESTTGEILVFSDTATMLEPTAISSIVKNFSDQTVGCVSSVDRFIDTDGTVSGEGAYVRYEMFLRNLETRVNTLVGLSGSFFAARRSVCQGWAPDLQSDFNTLLNSVRSSLRGVADPECVGFYMNLSDQRKEYDRKVRTIVRGISVFMRSLSLLNPFRYHLFAWQLFSHKLCRWLVPFAMITALMANVVLASSSLFFRGTLVVQVIFYAMALAYLAIKRLPSVGMLRIPSFFVMVNLSILDAWIRYFRGERIVSWSPSKR
;
A
#
# COMPACT_ATOMS: atom_id res chain seq x y z
N MET A 1 -10.30 34.57 10.34
CA MET A 1 -10.86 33.61 9.39
C MET A 1 -10.07 33.55 8.07
N GLN A 2 -9.65 34.66 7.46
CA GLN A 2 -8.87 34.62 6.21
C GLN A 2 -7.57 33.78 6.32
N ILE A 3 -6.80 33.99 7.38
CA ILE A 3 -5.57 33.19 7.64
C ILE A 3 -5.89 31.69 7.72
N VAL A 4 -6.96 31.33 8.42
CA VAL A 4 -7.40 29.93 8.57
C VAL A 4 -7.76 29.31 7.21
N PHE A 5 -8.49 30.05 6.39
CA PHE A 5 -8.84 29.62 5.03
C PHE A 5 -7.57 29.35 4.20
N TRP A 6 -6.65 30.31 4.13
CA TRP A 6 -5.45 30.20 3.31
C TRP A 6 -4.46 29.15 3.82
N ILE A 7 -4.33 28.98 5.15
CA ILE A 7 -3.53 27.90 5.73
C ILE A 7 -4.13 26.55 5.33
N SER A 8 -5.46 26.38 5.40
CA SER A 8 -6.13 25.13 5.04
C SER A 8 -5.95 24.79 3.55
N ILE A 9 -6.14 25.77 2.67
CA ILE A 9 -5.90 25.60 1.22
C ILE A 9 -4.43 25.29 0.94
N GLY A 10 -3.50 26.05 1.54
CA GLY A 10 -2.06 25.84 1.42
C GLY A 10 -1.64 24.44 1.89
N PHE A 11 -2.23 23.95 2.98
CA PHE A 11 -1.98 22.60 3.50
C PHE A 11 -2.46 21.51 2.54
N ILE A 12 -3.65 21.64 1.95
CA ILE A 12 -4.17 20.71 0.94
C ILE A 12 -3.25 20.70 -0.29
N CYS A 13 -2.90 21.90 -0.79
CA CYS A 13 -1.96 22.05 -1.90
C CYS A 13 -0.58 21.42 -1.59
N TYR A 14 -0.06 21.63 -0.38
CA TYR A 14 1.19 21.04 0.06
C TYR A 14 1.14 19.50 -0.01
N ALA A 15 0.09 18.88 0.54
CA ALA A 15 -0.01 17.43 0.65
C ALA A 15 -0.03 16.70 -0.72
N TYR A 16 -0.59 17.33 -1.76
CA TYR A 16 -0.74 16.69 -3.08
C TYR A 16 0.17 17.27 -4.17
N VAL A 17 0.63 18.52 -4.02
CA VAL A 17 1.46 19.19 -5.04
C VAL A 17 2.79 19.63 -4.45
N GLY A 18 2.80 20.29 -3.30
CA GLY A 18 4.01 20.84 -2.68
C GLY A 18 5.02 19.76 -2.32
N TYR A 19 4.58 18.66 -1.70
CA TYR A 19 5.46 17.55 -1.35
C TYR A 19 6.15 16.90 -2.56
N PRO A 20 5.44 16.50 -3.63
CA PRO A 20 6.10 15.99 -4.85
C PRO A 20 7.04 17.01 -5.50
N LEU A 21 6.68 18.29 -5.55
CA LEU A 21 7.56 19.33 -6.10
C LEU A 21 8.84 19.46 -5.28
N LEU A 22 8.77 19.47 -3.96
CA LEU A 22 9.96 19.49 -3.10
C LEU A 22 10.80 18.23 -3.27
N LEU A 23 10.19 17.05 -3.40
CA LEU A 23 10.92 15.82 -3.72
C LEU A 23 11.63 15.90 -5.07
N MET A 24 11.00 16.48 -6.11
CA MET A 24 11.64 16.69 -7.40
C MET A 24 12.85 17.62 -7.27
N LEU A 25 12.72 18.73 -6.54
CA LEU A 25 13.82 19.66 -6.30
C LEU A 25 14.98 19.00 -5.53
N ILE A 26 14.67 18.26 -4.47
CA ILE A 26 15.70 17.49 -3.76
C ILE A 26 16.33 16.43 -4.67
N GLY A 27 15.55 15.80 -5.54
CA GLY A 27 15.99 14.80 -6.50
C GLY A 27 16.99 15.32 -7.56
N VAL A 28 17.05 16.64 -7.78
CA VAL A 28 18.07 17.25 -8.65
C VAL A 28 19.47 17.13 -8.03
N VAL A 29 19.59 17.31 -6.71
CA VAL A 29 20.88 17.30 -5.99
C VAL A 29 21.15 15.97 -5.27
N ARG A 30 20.13 15.16 -5.04
CA ARG A 30 20.23 13.88 -4.34
C ARG A 30 19.56 12.77 -5.15
N ASN A 31 20.37 12.00 -5.85
CA ASN A 31 19.93 10.82 -6.60
C ASN A 31 20.64 9.58 -6.05
N ARG A 32 19.87 8.62 -5.54
CA ARG A 32 20.35 7.36 -4.97
C ARG A 32 19.76 6.19 -5.75
N PRO A 33 20.26 5.87 -6.94
CA PRO A 33 19.83 4.71 -7.69
C PRO A 33 20.03 3.43 -6.87
N VAL A 34 19.30 2.39 -7.19
CA VAL A 34 19.50 1.06 -6.62
C VAL A 34 20.57 0.35 -7.45
N GLU A 35 21.60 -0.14 -6.80
CA GLU A 35 22.66 -0.91 -7.44
C GLU A 35 22.22 -2.36 -7.62
N LYS A 36 21.50 -2.61 -8.73
CA LYS A 36 21.07 -3.97 -9.08
C LYS A 36 22.24 -4.78 -9.63
N GLY A 37 22.39 -6.00 -9.16
CA GLY A 37 23.46 -6.89 -9.61
C GLY A 37 23.06 -8.38 -9.57
N PRO A 38 23.93 -9.27 -10.06
CA PRO A 38 23.74 -10.69 -9.97
C PRO A 38 23.85 -11.13 -8.50
N TYR A 39 22.71 -11.32 -7.86
CA TYR A 39 22.61 -11.76 -6.48
C TYR A 39 21.63 -12.95 -6.41
N ARG A 40 22.06 -14.04 -5.80
CA ARG A 40 21.31 -15.30 -5.72
C ARG A 40 21.25 -15.83 -4.29
N PRO A 41 20.63 -15.10 -3.35
CA PRO A 41 20.46 -15.57 -1.98
C PRO A 41 19.43 -16.70 -1.92
N THR A 42 19.34 -17.37 -0.78
CA THR A 42 18.21 -18.22 -0.49
C THR A 42 16.93 -17.41 -0.31
N VAL A 43 15.85 -17.84 -0.93
CA VAL A 43 14.55 -17.15 -0.94
C VAL A 43 13.49 -18.05 -0.30
N SER A 44 12.74 -17.52 0.67
CA SER A 44 11.49 -18.14 1.11
C SER A 44 10.31 -17.33 0.55
N PHE A 45 9.54 -17.94 -0.33
CA PHE A 45 8.34 -17.34 -0.92
C PHE A 45 7.11 -17.71 -0.09
N ILE A 46 6.57 -16.73 0.61
CA ILE A 46 5.46 -16.86 1.55
C ILE A 46 4.18 -16.40 0.88
N ILE A 47 3.27 -17.32 0.62
CA ILE A 47 1.94 -17.07 0.05
C ILE A 47 0.94 -17.09 1.20
N THR A 48 0.19 -16.01 1.38
CA THR A 48 -0.82 -15.95 2.45
C THR A 48 -2.19 -16.35 1.92
N ALA A 49 -2.85 -17.28 2.61
CA ALA A 49 -4.15 -17.82 2.21
C ALA A 49 -5.16 -17.85 3.37
N TYR A 50 -6.43 -17.57 3.07
CA TYR A 50 -7.58 -17.81 3.92
C TYR A 50 -8.82 -18.02 3.06
N ASN A 51 -9.36 -19.25 3.02
CA ASN A 51 -10.52 -19.64 2.21
C ASN A 51 -10.36 -19.26 0.72
N GLU A 52 -9.28 -19.73 0.12
CA GLU A 52 -8.89 -19.46 -1.27
C GLU A 52 -8.91 -20.73 -2.16
N GLU A 53 -9.75 -21.71 -1.83
CA GLU A 53 -9.86 -22.98 -2.56
C GLU A 53 -9.94 -22.82 -4.08
N LYS A 54 -10.66 -21.79 -4.55
CA LYS A 54 -10.86 -21.53 -5.98
C LYS A 54 -9.62 -21.03 -6.71
N ARG A 55 -8.65 -20.41 -6.00
CA ARG A 55 -7.49 -19.73 -6.59
C ARG A 55 -6.16 -20.31 -6.19
N ILE A 56 -6.10 -21.00 -5.05
CA ILE A 56 -4.83 -21.45 -4.48
C ILE A 56 -4.08 -22.36 -5.45
N ARG A 57 -4.77 -23.25 -6.18
CA ARG A 57 -4.14 -24.13 -7.17
C ARG A 57 -3.37 -23.36 -8.24
N GLU A 58 -4.00 -22.33 -8.82
CA GLU A 58 -3.39 -21.50 -9.85
C GLU A 58 -2.18 -20.74 -9.29
N LYS A 59 -2.30 -20.19 -8.06
CA LYS A 59 -1.18 -19.53 -7.38
C LYS A 59 -0.01 -20.46 -7.10
N LEU A 60 -0.25 -21.72 -6.73
CA LEU A 60 0.82 -22.69 -6.50
C LEU A 60 1.55 -23.04 -7.79
N LEU A 61 0.82 -23.22 -8.89
CA LEU A 61 1.42 -23.42 -10.21
C LEU A 61 2.24 -22.21 -10.64
N ASN A 62 1.75 -20.99 -10.43
CA ASN A 62 2.47 -19.76 -10.70
C ASN A 62 3.75 -19.63 -9.85
N ALA A 63 3.72 -20.07 -8.59
CA ALA A 63 4.90 -20.13 -7.73
C ALA A 63 5.96 -21.13 -8.23
N LEU A 64 5.52 -22.28 -8.75
CA LEU A 64 6.41 -23.31 -9.29
C LEU A 64 7.04 -22.92 -10.64
N GLN A 65 6.44 -21.98 -11.37
CA GLN A 65 6.92 -21.49 -12.67
C GLN A 65 7.93 -20.34 -12.55
N GLN A 66 8.28 -19.92 -11.33
CA GLN A 66 9.24 -18.84 -11.14
C GLN A 66 10.65 -19.24 -11.59
N ASP A 67 11.30 -18.36 -12.33
CA ASP A 67 12.68 -18.50 -12.79
C ASP A 67 13.68 -18.22 -11.65
N TYR A 68 13.78 -19.18 -10.73
CA TYR A 68 14.73 -19.12 -9.62
C TYR A 68 15.26 -20.54 -9.31
N PRO A 69 16.55 -20.69 -8.94
CA PRO A 69 17.14 -22.01 -8.66
C PRO A 69 16.38 -22.75 -7.55
N ARG A 70 15.94 -23.96 -7.82
CA ARG A 70 15.09 -24.75 -6.91
C ARG A 70 15.75 -25.02 -5.56
N GLU A 71 17.06 -25.24 -5.54
CA GLU A 71 17.86 -25.46 -4.34
C GLU A 71 17.92 -24.23 -3.42
N SER A 72 17.64 -23.04 -3.96
CA SER A 72 17.65 -21.76 -3.23
C SER A 72 16.27 -21.15 -3.07
N TYR A 73 15.19 -21.90 -3.40
CA TYR A 73 13.83 -21.39 -3.46
C TYR A 73 12.84 -22.29 -2.69
N ASP A 74 12.38 -21.82 -1.55
CA ASP A 74 11.42 -22.48 -0.68
C ASP A 74 10.04 -21.81 -0.81
N VAL A 75 8.99 -22.58 -1.08
CA VAL A 75 7.61 -22.07 -1.20
C VAL A 75 6.79 -22.51 0.01
N VAL A 76 6.25 -21.53 0.71
CA VAL A 76 5.46 -21.75 1.93
C VAL A 76 4.10 -21.07 1.81
N VAL A 77 3.04 -21.83 2.07
CA VAL A 77 1.69 -21.27 2.20
C VAL A 77 1.38 -21.03 3.68
N ALA A 78 1.20 -19.77 4.04
CA ALA A 78 0.76 -19.33 5.36
C ALA A 78 -0.77 -19.29 5.40
N SER A 79 -1.40 -20.33 5.97
CA SER A 79 -2.86 -20.41 6.08
C SER A 79 -3.37 -19.87 7.40
N ASP A 80 -4.27 -18.87 7.35
CA ASP A 80 -4.97 -18.27 8.51
C ASP A 80 -6.18 -19.13 8.93
N CYS A 81 -5.95 -20.44 9.19
CA CYS A 81 -7.00 -21.36 9.64
C CYS A 81 -8.14 -21.48 8.62
N SER A 82 -7.83 -21.78 7.34
CA SER A 82 -8.83 -22.00 6.29
C SER A 82 -9.81 -23.10 6.67
N THR A 83 -11.09 -22.93 6.31
CA THR A 83 -12.21 -23.84 6.61
C THR A 83 -12.81 -24.49 5.38
N ASP A 84 -12.30 -24.15 4.19
CA ASP A 84 -12.64 -24.77 2.90
C ASP A 84 -11.54 -25.75 2.46
N GLY A 85 -11.55 -26.18 1.20
CA GLY A 85 -10.56 -27.10 0.64
C GLY A 85 -9.14 -26.51 0.41
N THR A 86 -8.87 -25.26 0.83
CA THR A 86 -7.58 -24.59 0.59
C THR A 86 -6.39 -25.40 1.11
N ASP A 87 -6.45 -25.83 2.38
CA ASP A 87 -5.33 -26.50 3.04
C ASP A 87 -5.06 -27.89 2.45
N ASP A 88 -6.09 -28.61 2.03
CA ASP A 88 -5.96 -29.93 1.39
C ASP A 88 -5.36 -29.81 -0.01
N LEU A 89 -5.76 -28.80 -0.78
CA LEU A 89 -5.13 -28.48 -2.04
C LEU A 89 -3.64 -28.16 -1.87
N VAL A 90 -3.25 -27.37 -0.86
CA VAL A 90 -1.83 -27.09 -0.59
C VAL A 90 -1.06 -28.37 -0.26
N ARG A 91 -1.62 -29.25 0.60
CA ARG A 91 -1.00 -30.54 0.95
C ARG A 91 -0.77 -31.44 -0.27
N SER A 92 -1.66 -31.40 -1.27
CA SER A 92 -1.50 -32.15 -2.51
C SER A 92 -0.28 -31.75 -3.35
N PHE A 93 0.30 -30.56 -3.09
CA PHE A 93 1.51 -30.06 -3.74
C PHE A 93 2.80 -30.32 -2.91
N SER A 94 2.71 -31.04 -1.80
CA SER A 94 3.87 -31.30 -0.92
C SER A 94 5.01 -32.06 -1.63
N SER A 95 4.69 -32.99 -2.53
CA SER A 95 5.67 -33.70 -3.36
C SER A 95 6.43 -32.79 -4.34
N LEU A 96 5.90 -31.61 -4.63
CA LEU A 96 6.54 -30.56 -5.45
C LEU A 96 7.33 -29.54 -4.63
N GLY A 97 7.51 -29.79 -3.32
CA GLY A 97 8.29 -28.93 -2.42
C GLY A 97 7.52 -27.75 -1.81
N ILE A 98 6.19 -27.73 -1.93
CA ILE A 98 5.38 -26.68 -1.29
C ILE A 98 5.01 -27.11 0.13
N ARG A 99 5.27 -26.24 1.11
CA ARG A 99 4.98 -26.48 2.53
C ARG A 99 3.76 -25.68 2.99
N LEU A 100 2.89 -26.31 3.78
CA LEU A 100 1.78 -25.67 4.48
C LEU A 100 2.21 -25.30 5.90
N VAL A 101 2.08 -24.03 6.25
CA VAL A 101 2.18 -23.52 7.61
C VAL A 101 0.80 -22.96 7.99
N ARG A 102 0.09 -23.68 8.89
CA ARG A 102 -1.28 -23.38 9.25
C ARG A 102 -1.37 -22.92 10.69
N LEU A 103 -2.07 -21.81 10.93
CA LEU A 103 -2.44 -21.39 12.29
C LEU A 103 -3.40 -22.39 12.95
N ASN A 104 -3.29 -22.56 14.26
CA ASN A 104 -4.22 -23.38 15.04
C ASN A 104 -5.59 -22.72 15.23
N MET A 105 -5.59 -21.39 15.27
CA MET A 105 -6.79 -20.56 15.34
C MET A 105 -6.65 -19.35 14.42
N LYS A 106 -7.77 -18.80 13.97
CA LYS A 106 -7.79 -17.61 13.11
C LYS A 106 -7.16 -16.42 13.83
N GLY A 107 -6.07 -15.90 13.26
CA GLY A 107 -5.28 -14.81 13.83
C GLY A 107 -5.06 -13.63 12.86
N GLY A 108 -5.50 -13.75 11.61
CA GLY A 108 -5.31 -12.76 10.57
C GLY A 108 -4.05 -12.98 9.73
N LYS A 109 -3.96 -12.21 8.64
CA LYS A 109 -2.88 -12.29 7.64
C LYS A 109 -1.50 -12.23 8.30
N GLU A 110 -1.29 -11.26 9.16
CA GLU A 110 0.01 -10.98 9.76
C GLU A 110 0.44 -12.05 10.77
N ALA A 111 -0.51 -12.67 11.46
CA ALA A 111 -0.23 -13.80 12.35
C ALA A 111 0.19 -15.05 11.56
N ALA A 112 -0.48 -15.34 10.43
CA ALA A 112 -0.09 -16.42 9.55
C ALA A 112 1.29 -16.17 8.93
N GLN A 113 1.56 -14.95 8.48
CA GLN A 113 2.87 -14.55 7.97
C GLN A 113 3.96 -14.68 9.04
N LYS A 114 3.69 -14.31 10.30
CA LYS A 114 4.64 -14.48 11.42
C LYS A 114 5.09 -15.93 11.55
N GLN A 115 4.13 -16.85 11.63
CA GLN A 115 4.45 -18.29 11.77
C GLN A 115 5.24 -18.81 10.55
N ALA A 116 4.93 -18.34 9.34
CA ALA A 116 5.69 -18.70 8.14
C ALA A 116 7.11 -18.12 8.19
N VAL A 117 7.31 -16.85 8.59
CA VAL A 117 8.63 -16.23 8.77
C VAL A 117 9.49 -17.03 9.75
N GLU A 118 8.91 -17.46 10.89
CA GLU A 118 9.59 -18.25 11.91
C GLU A 118 9.94 -19.67 11.43
N SER A 119 9.17 -20.23 10.51
CA SER A 119 9.36 -21.59 9.96
C SER A 119 10.25 -21.67 8.72
N THR A 120 10.73 -20.54 8.21
CA THR A 120 11.54 -20.45 6.98
C THR A 120 12.97 -20.03 7.28
N THR A 121 13.91 -20.27 6.35
CA THR A 121 15.34 -19.97 6.52
C THR A 121 15.94 -19.08 5.43
N GLY A 122 15.17 -18.73 4.39
CA GLY A 122 15.63 -17.87 3.29
C GLY A 122 16.23 -16.56 3.78
N GLU A 123 17.29 -16.10 3.16
CA GLU A 123 17.90 -14.79 3.45
C GLU A 123 16.99 -13.64 3.06
N ILE A 124 16.28 -13.82 1.93
CA ILE A 124 15.24 -12.90 1.45
C ILE A 124 13.88 -13.57 1.61
N LEU A 125 12.97 -12.87 2.26
CA LEU A 125 11.58 -13.28 2.39
C LEU A 125 10.74 -12.52 1.36
N VAL A 126 10.02 -13.26 0.55
CA VAL A 126 9.12 -12.71 -0.46
C VAL A 126 7.69 -13.03 -0.04
N PHE A 127 6.83 -12.02 -0.01
CA PHE A 127 5.44 -12.14 0.41
C PHE A 127 4.50 -11.89 -0.76
N SER A 128 3.49 -12.73 -0.91
CA SER A 128 2.44 -12.54 -1.90
C SER A 128 1.09 -12.97 -1.38
N ASP A 129 0.05 -12.25 -1.80
CA ASP A 129 -1.33 -12.70 -1.62
C ASP A 129 -1.67 -13.80 -2.64
N THR A 130 -2.58 -14.70 -2.29
CA THR A 130 -3.05 -15.78 -3.19
C THR A 130 -3.62 -15.22 -4.50
N ALA A 131 -4.33 -14.08 -4.43
CA ALA A 131 -4.97 -13.46 -5.60
C ALA A 131 -4.00 -12.72 -6.54
N THR A 132 -2.71 -12.64 -6.20
CA THR A 132 -1.70 -11.92 -6.98
C THR A 132 -0.90 -12.88 -7.84
N MET A 133 -1.02 -12.78 -9.16
CA MET A 133 -0.20 -13.55 -10.11
C MET A 133 1.08 -12.81 -10.44
N LEU A 134 2.16 -13.56 -10.60
CA LEU A 134 3.49 -13.02 -10.84
C LEU A 134 4.00 -13.44 -12.23
N GLU A 135 4.76 -12.57 -12.87
CA GLU A 135 5.54 -12.96 -14.05
C GLU A 135 6.59 -14.03 -13.68
N PRO A 136 6.98 -14.91 -14.61
CA PRO A 136 7.98 -15.95 -14.33
C PRO A 136 9.30 -15.41 -13.77
N THR A 137 9.70 -14.20 -14.13
CA THR A 137 10.93 -13.55 -13.69
C THR A 137 10.78 -12.68 -12.44
N ALA A 138 9.59 -12.64 -11.81
CA ALA A 138 9.29 -11.70 -10.72
C ALA A 138 10.20 -11.91 -9.49
N ILE A 139 10.47 -13.16 -9.12
CA ILE A 139 11.35 -13.50 -7.98
C ILE A 139 12.80 -13.08 -8.29
N SER A 140 13.32 -13.45 -9.46
CA SER A 140 14.68 -13.07 -9.85
C SER A 140 14.85 -11.57 -9.97
N SER A 141 13.84 -10.84 -10.47
CA SER A 141 13.86 -9.37 -10.59
C SER A 141 13.86 -8.67 -9.23
N ILE A 142 12.96 -9.08 -8.30
CA ILE A 142 12.88 -8.42 -7.00
C ILE A 142 14.14 -8.66 -6.16
N VAL A 143 14.75 -9.84 -6.29
CA VAL A 143 15.96 -10.23 -5.54
C VAL A 143 17.19 -9.42 -5.99
N LYS A 144 17.32 -9.06 -7.26
CA LYS A 144 18.44 -8.25 -7.78
C LYS A 144 18.64 -6.93 -7.04
N ASN A 145 17.58 -6.37 -6.45
CA ASN A 145 17.66 -5.13 -5.68
C ASN A 145 18.45 -5.28 -4.38
N PHE A 146 18.54 -6.49 -3.83
CA PHE A 146 19.27 -6.76 -2.58
C PHE A 146 20.77 -6.93 -2.75
N SER A 147 21.30 -6.84 -3.98
CA SER A 147 22.74 -6.66 -4.17
C SER A 147 23.22 -5.34 -3.57
N ASP A 148 22.37 -4.31 -3.59
CA ASP A 148 22.57 -3.07 -2.83
C ASP A 148 22.32 -3.36 -1.33
N GLN A 149 23.41 -3.33 -0.55
CA GLN A 149 23.38 -3.61 0.89
C GLN A 149 22.57 -2.57 1.68
N THR A 150 22.27 -1.41 1.11
CA THR A 150 21.43 -0.39 1.73
C THR A 150 19.93 -0.69 1.60
N VAL A 151 19.53 -1.63 0.73
CA VAL A 151 18.14 -2.02 0.51
C VAL A 151 17.72 -3.06 1.55
N GLY A 152 16.73 -2.74 2.35
CA GLY A 152 16.13 -3.63 3.35
C GLY A 152 14.82 -4.27 2.89
N CYS A 153 14.04 -3.59 2.06
CA CYS A 153 12.82 -4.12 1.47
C CYS A 153 12.53 -3.52 0.09
N VAL A 154 11.81 -4.28 -0.72
CA VAL A 154 11.46 -3.93 -2.11
C VAL A 154 9.96 -4.07 -2.30
N SER A 155 9.35 -3.06 -2.89
CA SER A 155 7.95 -3.04 -3.26
C SER A 155 7.76 -3.30 -4.74
N SER A 156 6.81 -4.15 -5.07
CA SER A 156 6.32 -4.30 -6.43
C SER A 156 5.46 -3.13 -6.89
N VAL A 157 5.17 -3.16 -8.19
CA VAL A 157 4.10 -2.40 -8.84
C VAL A 157 2.90 -3.31 -9.03
N ASP A 158 1.73 -2.83 -8.62
CA ASP A 158 0.49 -3.57 -8.77
C ASP A 158 -0.19 -3.18 -10.08
N ARG A 159 -0.49 -4.17 -10.94
CA ARG A 159 -1.27 -3.99 -12.16
C ARG A 159 -2.61 -4.71 -12.06
N PHE A 160 -3.66 -4.01 -12.42
CA PHE A 160 -5.00 -4.57 -12.45
C PHE A 160 -5.27 -5.21 -13.83
N ILE A 161 -5.92 -6.37 -13.78
CA ILE A 161 -6.41 -7.08 -14.97
C ILE A 161 -7.93 -6.98 -14.95
N ASP A 162 -8.53 -6.60 -16.06
CA ASP A 162 -9.98 -6.61 -16.26
C ASP A 162 -10.48 -8.03 -16.57
N THR A 163 -11.79 -8.24 -16.52
CA THR A 163 -12.40 -9.57 -16.70
C THR A 163 -12.15 -10.19 -18.08
N ASP A 164 -11.76 -9.41 -19.07
CA ASP A 164 -11.37 -9.84 -20.42
C ASP A 164 -9.87 -10.23 -20.53
N GLY A 165 -9.12 -10.17 -19.42
CA GLY A 165 -7.69 -10.47 -19.36
C GLY A 165 -6.78 -9.33 -19.81
N THR A 166 -7.33 -8.18 -20.21
CA THR A 166 -6.51 -7.01 -20.55
C THR A 166 -6.01 -6.29 -19.30
N VAL A 167 -4.81 -5.72 -19.38
CA VAL A 167 -4.30 -4.86 -18.28
C VAL A 167 -5.15 -3.60 -18.25
N SER A 168 -5.85 -3.41 -17.12
CA SER A 168 -6.68 -2.22 -16.91
C SER A 168 -5.83 -0.97 -17.01
N GLY A 169 -6.33 0.02 -17.72
CA GLY A 169 -5.67 1.32 -17.83
C GLY A 169 -5.47 1.95 -16.45
N GLU A 170 -4.23 2.28 -16.12
CA GLU A 170 -3.91 2.93 -14.85
C GLU A 170 -4.64 4.26 -14.72
N GLY A 171 -5.50 4.41 -13.72
CA GLY A 171 -6.13 5.68 -13.39
C GLY A 171 -5.10 6.76 -13.06
N ALA A 172 -5.44 8.04 -13.29
CA ALA A 172 -4.54 9.17 -13.03
C ALA A 172 -3.94 9.16 -11.61
N TYR A 173 -4.72 8.69 -10.62
CA TYR A 173 -4.25 8.58 -9.24
C TYR A 173 -3.18 7.49 -9.08
N VAL A 174 -3.35 6.33 -9.72
CA VAL A 174 -2.35 5.25 -9.65
C VAL A 174 -1.05 5.71 -10.29
N ARG A 175 -1.10 6.35 -11.46
CA ARG A 175 0.10 6.94 -12.10
C ARG A 175 0.78 7.96 -11.20
N TYR A 176 0.00 8.83 -10.54
CA TYR A 176 0.54 9.79 -9.58
C TYR A 176 1.23 9.10 -8.39
N GLU A 177 0.63 8.07 -7.79
CA GLU A 177 1.24 7.30 -6.70
C GLU A 177 2.52 6.59 -7.15
N MET A 178 2.53 6.00 -8.33
CA MET A 178 3.74 5.34 -8.87
C MET A 178 4.86 6.35 -9.15
N PHE A 179 4.52 7.51 -9.72
CA PHE A 179 5.47 8.61 -9.90
C PHE A 179 6.09 9.05 -8.56
N LEU A 180 5.25 9.22 -7.53
CA LEU A 180 5.70 9.62 -6.21
C LEU A 180 6.61 8.57 -5.56
N ARG A 181 6.26 7.29 -5.66
CA ARG A 181 7.08 6.17 -5.17
C ARG A 181 8.44 6.10 -5.85
N ASN A 182 8.49 6.36 -7.15
CA ASN A 182 9.74 6.43 -7.89
C ASN A 182 10.62 7.61 -7.42
N LEU A 183 10.02 8.77 -7.18
CA LEU A 183 10.74 9.92 -6.62
C LEU A 183 11.27 9.61 -5.21
N GLU A 184 10.45 9.04 -4.34
CA GLU A 184 10.84 8.65 -2.98
C GLU A 184 12.02 7.67 -3.00
N THR A 185 11.94 6.65 -3.86
CA THR A 185 13.02 5.65 -4.05
C THR A 185 14.33 6.34 -4.48
N ARG A 186 14.27 7.25 -5.45
CA ARG A 186 15.44 7.97 -5.96
C ARG A 186 16.05 8.92 -4.95
N VAL A 187 15.20 9.63 -4.20
CA VAL A 187 15.65 10.66 -3.25
C VAL A 187 16.16 10.03 -1.95
N ASN A 188 15.47 9.03 -1.43
CA ASN A 188 15.81 8.42 -0.14
C ASN A 188 15.23 7.01 0.02
N THR A 189 13.96 6.89 0.43
CA THR A 189 13.27 5.62 0.71
C THR A 189 11.77 5.80 0.51
N LEU A 190 11.08 4.71 0.23
CA LEU A 190 9.60 4.67 0.22
C LEU A 190 9.00 5.03 1.58
N VAL A 191 7.71 5.32 1.56
CA VAL A 191 6.89 5.51 2.76
C VAL A 191 5.82 4.42 2.93
N GLY A 192 5.80 3.42 2.04
CA GLY A 192 4.91 2.25 2.12
C GLY A 192 5.19 1.26 1.01
N LEU A 193 5.06 -0.04 1.28
CA LEU A 193 5.19 -1.11 0.28
C LEU A 193 3.82 -1.44 -0.34
N SER A 194 3.82 -2.21 -1.43
CA SER A 194 2.63 -2.91 -1.89
C SER A 194 2.33 -4.09 -0.96
N GLY A 195 1.10 -4.20 -0.47
CA GLY A 195 0.70 -5.31 0.41
C GLY A 195 0.42 -6.61 -0.33
N SER A 196 0.36 -6.59 -1.67
CA SER A 196 0.03 -7.74 -2.52
C SER A 196 1.25 -8.56 -2.92
N PHE A 197 2.39 -7.88 -3.13
CA PHE A 197 3.69 -8.49 -3.47
C PHE A 197 4.82 -7.57 -3.03
N PHE A 198 5.71 -8.06 -2.17
CA PHE A 198 6.90 -7.35 -1.71
C PHE A 198 7.96 -8.33 -1.20
N ALA A 199 9.18 -7.87 -1.05
CA ALA A 199 10.27 -8.65 -0.48
C ALA A 199 11.01 -7.85 0.60
N ALA A 200 11.63 -8.57 1.55
CA ALA A 200 12.45 -7.97 2.59
C ALA A 200 13.61 -8.89 3.00
N ARG A 201 14.71 -8.29 3.48
CA ARG A 201 15.74 -9.06 4.18
C ARG A 201 15.15 -9.71 5.43
N ARG A 202 15.53 -10.93 5.73
CA ARG A 202 15.12 -11.63 6.96
C ARG A 202 15.39 -10.79 8.20
N SER A 203 16.53 -10.09 8.27
CA SER A 203 16.90 -9.23 9.39
C SER A 203 15.87 -8.13 9.67
N VAL A 204 15.19 -7.61 8.64
CA VAL A 204 14.12 -6.60 8.75
C VAL A 204 12.82 -7.22 9.29
N CYS A 205 12.63 -8.52 9.09
CA CYS A 205 11.45 -9.25 9.53
C CYS A 205 11.58 -9.83 10.95
N GLN A 206 12.72 -9.66 11.61
CA GLN A 206 12.88 -10.01 13.03
C GLN A 206 11.95 -9.14 13.88
N GLY A 207 11.23 -9.74 14.82
CA GLY A 207 10.25 -9.01 15.62
C GLY A 207 8.96 -8.66 14.87
N TRP A 208 8.52 -9.55 13.98
CA TRP A 208 7.27 -9.41 13.24
C TRP A 208 6.07 -9.17 14.16
N ALA A 209 5.32 -8.09 13.92
CA ALA A 209 4.16 -7.70 14.72
C ALA A 209 2.87 -8.27 14.06
N PRO A 210 2.19 -9.26 14.68
CA PRO A 210 1.04 -9.93 14.08
C PRO A 210 -0.23 -9.08 14.05
N ASP A 211 -0.24 -7.97 14.75
CA ASP A 211 -1.37 -7.03 14.87
C ASP A 211 -1.17 -5.74 14.05
N LEU A 212 -0.06 -5.62 13.34
CA LEU A 212 0.25 -4.47 12.48
C LEU A 212 0.31 -4.87 11.02
N GLN A 213 -0.17 -4.00 10.13
CA GLN A 213 -0.14 -4.19 8.69
C GLN A 213 1.31 -4.45 8.21
N SER A 214 1.55 -5.62 7.64
CA SER A 214 2.89 -6.15 7.38
C SER A 214 3.72 -5.33 6.41
N ASP A 215 3.14 -4.91 5.29
CA ASP A 215 3.80 -4.13 4.25
C ASP A 215 4.32 -2.78 4.79
N PHE A 216 3.46 -2.04 5.52
CA PHE A 216 3.86 -0.77 6.09
C PHE A 216 4.84 -0.95 7.26
N ASN A 217 4.58 -1.90 8.17
CA ASN A 217 5.46 -2.16 9.30
C ASN A 217 6.86 -2.66 8.87
N THR A 218 6.93 -3.50 7.84
CA THR A 218 8.22 -3.98 7.30
C THR A 218 9.07 -2.83 6.76
N LEU A 219 8.45 -1.89 6.04
CA LEU A 219 9.16 -0.68 5.63
C LEU A 219 9.70 0.12 6.83
N LEU A 220 8.88 0.35 7.85
CA LEU A 220 9.31 1.10 9.02
C LEU A 220 10.42 0.38 9.79
N ASN A 221 10.40 -0.95 9.83
CA ASN A 221 11.48 -1.76 10.42
C ASN A 221 12.77 -1.66 9.60
N SER A 222 12.67 -1.63 8.26
CA SER A 222 13.81 -1.38 7.38
C SER A 222 14.49 -0.05 7.73
N VAL A 223 13.72 1.02 7.89
CA VAL A 223 14.24 2.33 8.27
C VAL A 223 14.84 2.33 9.69
N ARG A 224 14.22 1.63 10.65
CA ARG A 224 14.80 1.47 12.01
C ARG A 224 16.15 0.77 11.99
N SER A 225 16.35 -0.14 11.04
CA SER A 225 17.61 -0.86 10.80
C SER A 225 18.59 -0.07 9.92
N SER A 226 18.35 1.22 9.68
CA SER A 226 19.15 2.09 8.80
C SER A 226 19.22 1.62 7.35
N LEU A 227 18.25 0.81 6.92
CA LEU A 227 18.08 0.34 5.56
C LEU A 227 16.92 1.11 4.89
N ARG A 228 16.90 1.13 3.56
CA ARG A 228 15.86 1.79 2.79
C ARG A 228 14.90 0.80 2.12
N GLY A 229 13.64 1.22 1.98
CA GLY A 229 12.70 0.56 1.10
C GLY A 229 12.69 1.20 -0.28
N VAL A 230 12.61 0.39 -1.33
CA VAL A 230 12.63 0.85 -2.71
C VAL A 230 11.46 0.29 -3.52
N ALA A 231 10.99 1.00 -4.54
CA ALA A 231 10.06 0.49 -5.53
C ALA A 231 10.85 0.01 -6.75
N ASP A 232 10.49 -1.15 -7.26
CA ASP A 232 11.05 -1.65 -8.51
C ASP A 232 9.95 -1.80 -9.56
N PRO A 233 9.95 -0.99 -10.63
CA PRO A 233 8.94 -1.05 -11.68
C PRO A 233 9.00 -2.33 -12.52
N GLU A 234 10.10 -3.10 -12.48
CA GLU A 234 10.24 -4.39 -13.14
C GLU A 234 9.58 -5.54 -12.33
N CYS A 235 9.27 -5.31 -11.06
CA CYS A 235 8.63 -6.28 -10.20
C CYS A 235 7.11 -6.06 -10.23
N VAL A 236 6.40 -6.79 -11.07
CA VAL A 236 4.96 -6.61 -11.29
C VAL A 236 4.16 -7.73 -10.66
N GLY A 237 3.14 -7.34 -9.90
CA GLY A 237 2.09 -8.24 -9.41
C GLY A 237 0.76 -7.92 -10.11
N PHE A 238 0.12 -8.95 -10.71
CA PHE A 238 -1.15 -8.81 -11.41
C PHE A 238 -2.29 -9.32 -10.54
N TYR A 239 -3.40 -8.60 -10.51
CA TYR A 239 -4.61 -9.06 -9.86
C TYR A 239 -5.88 -8.47 -10.46
N MET A 240 -6.99 -9.20 -10.31
CA MET A 240 -8.27 -8.82 -10.90
C MET A 240 -8.79 -7.50 -10.30
N ASN A 241 -9.27 -6.64 -11.17
CA ASN A 241 -9.86 -5.37 -10.80
C ASN A 241 -11.17 -5.55 -10.01
N LEU A 242 -11.38 -4.72 -9.00
CA LEU A 242 -12.65 -4.65 -8.26
C LEU A 242 -13.58 -3.66 -8.95
N SER A 243 -14.63 -4.15 -9.58
CA SER A 243 -15.65 -3.30 -10.24
C SER A 243 -16.63 -2.64 -9.25
N ASP A 244 -16.72 -3.12 -8.00
CA ASP A 244 -17.67 -2.64 -6.99
C ASP A 244 -17.10 -1.48 -6.18
N GLN A 245 -17.63 -0.28 -6.39
CA GLN A 245 -17.21 0.95 -5.71
C GLN A 245 -17.35 0.87 -4.17
N ARG A 246 -18.38 0.18 -3.66
CA ARG A 246 -18.58 0.04 -2.21
C ARG A 246 -17.51 -0.85 -1.59
N LYS A 247 -17.19 -1.97 -2.23
CA LYS A 247 -16.09 -2.84 -1.79
C LYS A 247 -14.74 -2.12 -1.83
N GLU A 248 -14.53 -1.26 -2.83
CA GLU A 248 -13.32 -0.44 -2.94
C GLU A 248 -13.24 0.60 -1.81
N TYR A 249 -14.36 1.25 -1.46
CA TYR A 249 -14.44 2.16 -0.31
C TYR A 249 -14.11 1.45 0.99
N ASP A 250 -14.77 0.33 1.28
CA ASP A 250 -14.55 -0.46 2.51
C ASP A 250 -13.11 -0.97 2.60
N ARG A 251 -12.51 -1.36 1.46
CA ARG A 251 -11.10 -1.74 1.39
C ARG A 251 -10.19 -0.57 1.75
N LYS A 252 -10.47 0.64 1.23
CA LYS A 252 -9.68 1.85 1.56
C LYS A 252 -9.78 2.19 3.04
N VAL A 253 -10.98 2.25 3.60
CA VAL A 253 -11.19 2.53 5.04
C VAL A 253 -10.40 1.53 5.89
N ARG A 254 -10.52 0.24 5.62
CA ARG A 254 -9.78 -0.81 6.33
C ARG A 254 -8.26 -0.61 6.23
N THR A 255 -7.74 -0.34 5.04
CA THR A 255 -6.31 -0.11 4.83
C THR A 255 -5.82 1.11 5.59
N ILE A 256 -6.60 2.19 5.61
CA ILE A 256 -6.23 3.43 6.31
C ILE A 256 -6.27 3.24 7.83
N VAL A 257 -7.31 2.60 8.39
CA VAL A 257 -7.38 2.29 9.84
C VAL A 257 -6.15 1.50 10.28
N ARG A 258 -5.78 0.48 9.51
CA ARG A 258 -4.59 -0.33 9.78
C ARG A 258 -3.30 0.48 9.64
N GLY A 259 -3.20 1.33 8.62
CA GLY A 259 -2.09 2.24 8.42
C GLY A 259 -1.93 3.25 9.56
N ILE A 260 -3.03 3.84 10.05
CA ILE A 260 -3.03 4.72 11.22
C ILE A 260 -2.52 3.96 12.46
N SER A 261 -2.94 2.71 12.66
CA SER A 261 -2.48 1.88 13.79
C SER A 261 -0.97 1.66 13.77
N VAL A 262 -0.38 1.35 12.61
CA VAL A 262 1.08 1.22 12.44
C VAL A 262 1.78 2.55 12.70
N PHE A 263 1.26 3.63 12.13
CA PHE A 263 1.85 4.98 12.25
C PHE A 263 1.88 5.45 13.71
N MET A 264 0.78 5.29 14.44
CA MET A 264 0.67 5.72 15.84
C MET A 264 1.61 4.94 16.77
N ARG A 265 1.93 3.69 16.46
CA ARG A 265 2.98 2.93 17.16
C ARG A 265 4.40 3.29 16.72
N SER A 266 4.54 4.09 15.69
CA SER A 266 5.82 4.42 15.05
C SER A 266 6.14 5.92 15.07
N LEU A 267 5.51 6.71 15.96
CA LEU A 267 5.69 8.16 16.04
C LEU A 267 7.15 8.58 16.26
N SER A 268 7.96 7.73 16.88
CA SER A 268 9.42 7.99 17.04
C SER A 268 10.14 8.19 15.70
N LEU A 269 9.61 7.64 14.58
CA LEU A 269 10.17 7.83 13.24
C LEU A 269 9.95 9.24 12.68
N LEU A 270 9.12 10.06 13.31
CA LEU A 270 8.95 11.48 12.99
C LEU A 270 10.07 12.36 13.56
N ASN A 271 11.01 11.79 14.34
CA ASN A 271 12.14 12.55 14.86
C ASN A 271 13.13 12.90 13.72
N PRO A 272 13.23 14.19 13.32
CA PRO A 272 14.07 14.59 12.18
C PRO A 272 15.56 14.49 12.50
N PHE A 273 15.95 14.57 13.76
CA PHE A 273 17.34 14.45 14.18
C PHE A 273 17.87 13.01 14.08
N ARG A 274 16.98 12.01 14.16
CA ARG A 274 17.33 10.59 14.04
C ARG A 274 17.09 10.03 12.65
N TYR A 275 15.97 10.41 12.01
CA TYR A 275 15.53 9.82 10.73
C TYR A 275 15.58 10.80 9.56
N HIS A 276 16.07 12.03 9.80
CA HIS A 276 16.38 13.03 8.77
C HIS A 276 15.26 13.19 7.74
N LEU A 277 15.61 13.01 6.48
CA LEU A 277 14.69 13.15 5.33
C LEU A 277 13.49 12.18 5.40
N PHE A 278 13.67 10.98 5.97
CA PHE A 278 12.55 10.04 6.12
C PHE A 278 11.47 10.56 7.06
N ALA A 279 11.83 11.21 8.15
CA ALA A 279 10.85 11.81 9.06
C ALA A 279 9.94 12.82 8.32
N TRP A 280 10.54 13.65 7.47
CA TRP A 280 9.78 14.60 6.63
C TRP A 280 8.94 13.87 5.57
N GLN A 281 9.46 12.82 4.92
CA GLN A 281 8.71 12.02 3.95
C GLN A 281 7.49 11.35 4.62
N LEU A 282 7.70 10.72 5.79
CA LEU A 282 6.63 10.07 6.55
C LEU A 282 5.55 11.07 6.99
N PHE A 283 5.96 12.23 7.49
CA PHE A 283 5.05 13.32 7.85
C PHE A 283 4.24 13.78 6.65
N SER A 284 4.91 14.11 5.53
CA SER A 284 4.27 14.72 4.37
C SER A 284 3.40 13.73 3.59
N HIS A 285 3.90 12.51 3.34
CA HIS A 285 3.18 11.53 2.54
C HIS A 285 2.03 10.85 3.30
N LYS A 286 2.20 10.58 4.60
CA LYS A 286 1.16 9.88 5.39
C LYS A 286 0.35 10.86 6.22
N LEU A 287 0.97 11.53 7.19
CA LEU A 287 0.22 12.33 8.14
C LEU A 287 -0.49 13.52 7.47
N CYS A 288 0.20 14.30 6.63
CA CYS A 288 -0.45 15.43 5.97
C CYS A 288 -1.65 14.99 5.13
N ARG A 289 -1.50 13.91 4.33
CA ARG A 289 -2.62 13.39 3.53
C ARG A 289 -3.78 12.90 4.38
N TRP A 290 -3.51 12.27 5.52
CA TRP A 290 -4.57 11.83 6.43
C TRP A 290 -5.23 12.98 7.17
N LEU A 291 -4.62 14.15 7.23
CA LEU A 291 -5.20 15.36 7.80
C LEU A 291 -5.93 16.24 6.78
N VAL A 292 -5.81 15.97 5.48
CA VAL A 292 -6.50 16.74 4.42
C VAL A 292 -8.01 16.85 4.63
N PRO A 293 -8.78 15.79 4.97
CA PRO A 293 -10.23 15.95 5.15
C PRO A 293 -10.59 16.96 6.24
N PHE A 294 -9.80 17.09 7.30
CA PHE A 294 -10.00 18.12 8.33
C PHE A 294 -9.70 19.51 7.79
N ALA A 295 -8.64 19.66 6.99
CA ALA A 295 -8.35 20.94 6.33
C ALA A 295 -9.43 21.32 5.31
N MET A 296 -10.04 20.36 4.60
CA MET A 296 -11.17 20.59 3.70
C MET A 296 -12.40 21.13 4.46
N ILE A 297 -12.72 20.52 5.60
CA ILE A 297 -13.83 20.98 6.47
C ILE A 297 -13.53 22.36 7.01
N THR A 298 -12.32 22.60 7.52
CA THR A 298 -11.90 23.90 8.08
C THR A 298 -11.92 24.99 7.01
N ALA A 299 -11.45 24.70 5.79
CA ALA A 299 -11.52 25.64 4.67
C ALA A 299 -12.97 25.99 4.31
N LEU A 300 -13.87 25.00 4.29
CA LEU A 300 -15.29 25.23 4.02
C LEU A 300 -15.93 26.12 5.10
N MET A 301 -15.73 25.79 6.36
CA MET A 301 -16.28 26.57 7.50
C MET A 301 -15.76 28.01 7.49
N ALA A 302 -14.45 28.19 7.28
CA ALA A 302 -13.86 29.54 7.18
C ALA A 302 -14.43 30.32 6.00
N ASN A 303 -14.63 29.65 4.85
CA ASN A 303 -15.18 30.30 3.65
C ASN A 303 -16.65 30.72 3.80
N VAL A 304 -17.48 29.90 4.47
CA VAL A 304 -18.87 30.26 4.82
C VAL A 304 -18.91 31.54 5.64
N VAL A 305 -18.06 31.65 6.66
CA VAL A 305 -17.98 32.86 7.48
C VAL A 305 -17.51 34.07 6.67
N LEU A 306 -16.56 33.88 5.77
CA LEU A 306 -15.97 34.95 4.95
C LEU A 306 -16.86 35.40 3.78
N ALA A 307 -17.82 34.58 3.35
CA ALA A 307 -18.70 34.88 2.23
C ALA A 307 -19.52 36.17 2.41
N SER A 308 -19.80 36.58 3.67
CA SER A 308 -20.44 37.89 3.96
C SER A 308 -19.49 39.05 3.78
N SER A 309 -18.16 38.86 3.79
CA SER A 309 -17.17 39.92 3.86
C SER A 309 -16.69 40.43 2.49
N SER A 310 -16.72 39.57 1.44
CA SER A 310 -16.29 39.99 0.10
C SER A 310 -16.84 39.12 -1.03
N LEU A 311 -16.91 39.69 -2.25
CA LEU A 311 -17.36 39.01 -3.46
C LEU A 311 -16.41 37.86 -3.80
N PHE A 312 -15.11 37.99 -3.53
CA PHE A 312 -14.12 36.92 -3.75
C PHE A 312 -14.46 35.66 -2.95
N PHE A 313 -14.74 35.77 -1.64
CA PHE A 313 -15.07 34.63 -0.81
C PHE A 313 -16.45 34.02 -1.13
N ARG A 314 -17.41 34.84 -1.62
CA ARG A 314 -18.66 34.31 -2.19
C ARG A 314 -18.40 33.46 -3.42
N GLY A 315 -17.57 33.94 -4.34
CA GLY A 315 -17.19 33.18 -5.54
C GLY A 315 -16.46 31.87 -5.21
N THR A 316 -15.49 31.92 -4.28
CA THR A 316 -14.77 30.71 -3.84
C THR A 316 -15.69 29.70 -3.13
N LEU A 317 -16.68 30.18 -2.34
CA LEU A 317 -17.67 29.31 -1.71
C LEU A 317 -18.54 28.61 -2.74
N VAL A 318 -19.04 29.34 -3.75
CA VAL A 318 -19.83 28.76 -4.84
C VAL A 318 -19.03 27.67 -5.56
N VAL A 319 -17.78 27.94 -5.91
CA VAL A 319 -16.89 26.95 -6.57
C VAL A 319 -16.70 25.72 -5.67
N GLN A 320 -16.47 25.92 -4.37
CA GLN A 320 -16.27 24.83 -3.41
C GLN A 320 -17.53 23.98 -3.23
N VAL A 321 -18.70 24.60 -3.15
CA VAL A 321 -19.99 23.88 -3.05
C VAL A 321 -20.28 23.10 -4.33
N ILE A 322 -20.08 23.70 -5.51
CA ILE A 322 -20.24 23.03 -6.79
C ILE A 322 -19.30 21.82 -6.89
N PHE A 323 -18.02 21.95 -6.48
CA PHE A 323 -17.05 20.86 -6.47
C PHE A 323 -17.53 19.69 -5.62
N TYR A 324 -17.99 19.94 -4.38
CA TYR A 324 -18.50 18.87 -3.52
C TYR A 324 -19.82 18.30 -4.02
N ALA A 325 -20.75 19.13 -4.51
CA ALA A 325 -22.02 18.67 -5.04
C ALA A 325 -21.82 17.78 -6.27
N MET A 326 -20.94 18.14 -7.20
CA MET A 326 -20.60 17.32 -8.37
C MET A 326 -19.97 15.98 -7.95
N ALA A 327 -19.05 15.99 -7.01
CA ALA A 327 -18.40 14.78 -6.52
C ALA A 327 -19.40 13.83 -5.84
N LEU A 328 -20.27 14.34 -4.98
CA LEU A 328 -21.31 13.57 -4.30
C LEU A 328 -22.37 13.05 -5.26
N ALA A 329 -22.81 13.87 -6.21
CA ALA A 329 -23.75 13.47 -7.25
C ALA A 329 -23.19 12.30 -8.10
N TYR A 330 -21.92 12.36 -8.50
CA TYR A 330 -21.27 11.28 -9.22
C TYR A 330 -21.18 9.98 -8.40
N LEU A 331 -20.92 10.07 -7.10
CA LEU A 331 -20.88 8.91 -6.19
C LEU A 331 -22.28 8.32 -5.95
N ALA A 332 -23.33 9.14 -5.97
CA ALA A 332 -24.71 8.71 -5.72
C ALA A 332 -25.37 8.10 -6.99
N ILE A 333 -25.05 8.61 -8.17
CA ILE A 333 -25.72 8.22 -9.43
C ILE A 333 -24.88 7.17 -10.15
N LYS A 334 -25.19 5.88 -9.96
CA LYS A 334 -24.48 4.72 -10.54
C LYS A 334 -24.43 4.68 -12.09
N ARG A 335 -25.16 5.54 -12.80
CA ARG A 335 -25.32 5.54 -14.28
C ARG A 335 -24.76 6.78 -14.97
N LEU A 336 -24.05 7.67 -14.28
CA LEU A 336 -23.42 8.78 -14.98
C LEU A 336 -22.32 8.25 -15.91
N PRO A 337 -22.33 8.64 -17.19
CA PRO A 337 -21.26 8.29 -18.11
C PRO A 337 -19.93 8.74 -17.53
N SER A 338 -18.87 7.98 -17.77
CA SER A 338 -17.51 8.24 -17.29
C SER A 338 -16.91 9.49 -17.93
N VAL A 339 -17.49 10.66 -17.65
CA VAL A 339 -16.93 11.94 -18.08
C VAL A 339 -15.65 12.14 -17.26
N GLY A 340 -14.50 12.04 -17.91
CA GLY A 340 -13.18 12.07 -17.27
C GLY A 340 -12.96 13.26 -16.34
N MET A 341 -13.60 14.39 -16.63
CA MET A 341 -13.54 15.61 -15.82
C MET A 341 -14.21 15.47 -14.44
N LEU A 342 -15.26 14.64 -14.30
CA LEU A 342 -15.94 14.40 -13.02
C LEU A 342 -15.28 13.29 -12.20
N ARG A 343 -14.51 12.42 -12.82
CA ARG A 343 -13.89 11.27 -12.17
C ARG A 343 -12.83 11.66 -11.14
N ILE A 344 -12.02 12.68 -11.44
CA ILE A 344 -10.93 13.13 -10.55
C ILE A 344 -11.47 13.76 -9.27
N PRO A 345 -12.39 14.77 -9.32
CA PRO A 345 -13.01 15.35 -8.11
C PRO A 345 -13.72 14.31 -7.26
N SER A 346 -14.48 13.39 -7.89
CA SER A 346 -15.23 12.36 -7.17
C SER A 346 -14.32 11.37 -6.46
N PHE A 347 -13.26 10.95 -7.13
CA PHE A 347 -12.25 10.08 -6.51
C PHE A 347 -11.55 10.79 -5.34
N PHE A 348 -11.17 12.06 -5.51
CA PHE A 348 -10.56 12.87 -4.45
C PHE A 348 -11.47 12.98 -3.22
N VAL A 349 -12.75 13.31 -3.40
CA VAL A 349 -13.72 13.40 -2.30
C VAL A 349 -13.93 12.02 -1.65
N MET A 350 -14.10 10.96 -2.45
CA MET A 350 -14.26 9.59 -1.93
C MET A 350 -13.08 9.16 -1.06
N VAL A 351 -11.85 9.42 -1.50
CA VAL A 351 -10.65 9.08 -0.73
C VAL A 351 -10.62 9.85 0.57
N ASN A 352 -10.92 11.15 0.57
CA ASN A 352 -10.92 11.96 1.77
C ASN A 352 -12.05 11.59 2.74
N LEU A 353 -13.22 11.19 2.25
CA LEU A 353 -14.30 10.62 3.08
C LEU A 353 -13.87 9.29 3.71
N SER A 354 -13.19 8.42 2.96
CA SER A 354 -12.68 7.17 3.52
C SER A 354 -11.59 7.39 4.58
N ILE A 355 -10.78 8.45 4.45
CA ILE A 355 -9.81 8.84 5.47
C ILE A 355 -10.52 9.35 6.73
N LEU A 356 -11.54 10.18 6.57
CA LEU A 356 -12.32 10.70 7.71
C LEU A 356 -13.03 9.57 8.47
N ASP A 357 -13.69 8.65 7.74
CA ASP A 357 -14.31 7.45 8.32
C ASP A 357 -13.26 6.59 9.07
N ALA A 358 -12.09 6.41 8.49
CA ALA A 358 -11.00 5.67 9.12
C ALA A 358 -10.54 6.32 10.44
N TRP A 359 -10.43 7.64 10.51
CA TRP A 359 -10.13 8.34 11.76
C TRP A 359 -11.22 8.15 12.81
N ILE A 360 -12.50 8.27 12.41
CA ILE A 360 -13.64 8.06 13.32
C ILE A 360 -13.60 6.65 13.89
N ARG A 361 -13.40 5.62 13.06
CA ARG A 361 -13.29 4.21 13.51
C ARG A 361 -12.08 4.02 14.42
N TYR A 362 -10.94 4.57 14.06
CA TYR A 362 -9.73 4.49 14.88
C TYR A 362 -9.95 5.07 16.28
N PHE A 363 -10.57 6.28 16.41
CA PHE A 363 -10.86 6.91 17.69
C PHE A 363 -11.97 6.18 18.48
N ARG A 364 -12.87 5.46 17.81
CA ARG A 364 -13.81 4.54 18.46
C ARG A 364 -13.18 3.27 18.97
N GLY A 365 -11.88 3.08 18.80
CA GLY A 365 -11.14 1.92 19.27
C GLY A 365 -11.13 0.74 18.31
N GLU A 366 -11.67 0.88 17.09
CA GLU A 366 -11.61 -0.22 16.12
C GLU A 366 -10.15 -0.50 15.72
N ARG A 367 -9.76 -1.76 15.87
CA ARG A 367 -8.47 -2.30 15.45
C ARG A 367 -8.73 -3.51 14.56
N ILE A 368 -8.48 -3.34 13.25
CA ILE A 368 -8.82 -4.37 12.27
C ILE A 368 -7.63 -5.31 12.13
N VAL A 369 -7.62 -6.37 12.91
CA VAL A 369 -6.63 -7.46 12.85
C VAL A 369 -7.15 -8.61 11.97
N SER A 370 -8.47 -8.86 11.98
CA SER A 370 -9.06 -9.91 11.15
C SER A 370 -8.94 -9.60 9.65
N TRP A 371 -8.44 -10.59 8.91
CA TRP A 371 -8.32 -10.49 7.47
C TRP A 371 -9.42 -11.31 6.78
N SER A 372 -10.09 -10.68 5.82
CA SER A 372 -10.98 -11.36 4.88
C SER A 372 -10.52 -10.98 3.48
N PRO A 373 -10.13 -11.95 2.64
CA PRO A 373 -9.77 -11.68 1.25
C PRO A 373 -10.89 -10.94 0.53
N SER A 374 -10.55 -10.00 -0.32
CA SER A 374 -11.55 -9.36 -1.16
C SER A 374 -12.11 -10.42 -2.12
N LYS A 375 -13.41 -10.68 -2.06
CA LYS A 375 -14.10 -11.52 -3.05
C LYS A 375 -14.04 -10.77 -4.40
N ARG A 376 -13.14 -11.23 -5.26
CA ARG A 376 -12.94 -10.72 -6.62
C ARG A 376 -13.52 -11.67 -7.63
#